data_bc7a88752907215cdf425f419fa8c8ec
#
_entry.id   bc7a88752907215cdf425f419fa8c8ec
#
_cell.length_a   1.000
_cell.length_b   1.000
_cell.length_c   1.000
_cell.angle_alpha   90.00
_cell.angle_beta   90.00
_cell.angle_gamma   90.00
#
_symmetry.space_group_name_H-M   'P 1'
#
loop_
_entity.id
_entity.type
_entity.pdbx_description
1 polymer ?
#
loop_
_entity_poly.entity_id
_entity_poly.type
_entity_poly.pdbx_seq_one_letter_code
_entity_poly.pdbx_strand_id
1 'polypeptide(L)'
;MNEKTRIQIEEMKKQTIGVEVEMNNIDRSRAAKVAAEFFGTGRYENTAHRNGYSTWSAWDSQGREWKFQKDVSISGPDSEKCELVTPILTYADMETLQEMIRRLRKAGAKSDSTRGCGVHIHIGAKGHTPQTLRNLANIMASHESLLAEALDLDHYRISRYCRTVDPRFLEQLNRRKPTTMADLADIWYRSQGTNYGRSHHYNDSRYHMLNL
;
A
#
# COMPACT_ATOMS: atom_id res chain seq x y z
N MET A 1 20.47 23.20 -4.75
CA MET A 1 19.12 22.84 -5.24
C MET A 1 18.44 24.11 -5.74
N ASN A 2 17.88 24.10 -6.95
CA ASN A 2 17.21 25.28 -7.48
C ASN A 2 15.80 25.47 -6.90
N GLU A 3 15.23 26.67 -7.04
CA GLU A 3 13.91 27.03 -6.49
C GLU A 3 12.77 26.14 -7.01
N LYS A 4 12.79 25.81 -8.31
CA LYS A 4 11.80 24.91 -8.93
C LYS A 4 11.79 23.53 -8.29
N THR A 5 12.97 22.95 -8.07
CA THR A 5 13.10 21.64 -7.41
C THR A 5 12.59 21.68 -5.97
N ARG A 6 12.87 22.78 -5.25
CA ARG A 6 12.38 22.96 -3.88
C ARG A 6 10.84 22.96 -3.85
N ILE A 7 10.21 23.73 -4.73
CA ILE A 7 8.74 23.77 -4.82
C ILE A 7 8.17 22.39 -5.14
N GLN A 8 8.77 21.64 -6.08
CA GLN A 8 8.31 20.30 -6.43
C GLN A 8 8.40 19.32 -5.25
N ILE A 9 9.46 19.39 -4.46
CA ILE A 9 9.60 18.56 -3.25
C ILE A 9 8.52 18.91 -2.21
N GLU A 10 8.26 20.20 -1.98
CA GLU A 10 7.23 20.61 -1.03
C GLU A 10 5.82 20.19 -1.49
N GLU A 11 5.51 20.25 -2.79
CA GLU A 11 4.25 19.74 -3.32
C GLU A 11 4.16 18.20 -3.19
N MET A 12 5.24 17.47 -3.45
CA MET A 12 5.28 16.02 -3.25
C MET A 12 4.98 15.64 -1.78
N LYS A 13 5.52 16.37 -0.82
CA LYS A 13 5.29 16.11 0.62
C LYS A 13 3.84 16.32 1.06
N LYS A 14 3.03 17.04 0.26
CA LYS A 14 1.60 17.24 0.53
C LYS A 14 0.72 16.10 0.03
N GLN A 15 1.27 15.15 -0.74
CA GLN A 15 0.50 14.00 -1.20
C GLN A 15 0.01 13.18 -0.01
N THR A 16 -1.22 12.71 -0.11
CA THR A 16 -1.79 11.79 0.87
C THR A 16 -1.35 10.37 0.60
N ILE A 17 -1.09 9.64 1.67
CA ILE A 17 -0.57 8.27 1.64
C ILE A 17 -1.42 7.40 2.56
N GLY A 18 -1.74 6.19 2.14
CA GLY A 18 -2.25 5.12 3.00
C GLY A 18 -1.28 3.94 2.95
N VAL A 19 -1.07 3.28 4.06
CA VAL A 19 -0.18 2.12 4.13
C VAL A 19 -0.90 0.96 4.82
N GLU A 20 -0.84 -0.21 4.20
CA GLU A 20 -1.26 -1.47 4.78
C GLU A 20 -0.01 -2.33 4.98
N VAL A 21 0.12 -2.90 6.18
CA VAL A 21 1.24 -3.78 6.51
C VAL A 21 0.69 -5.09 7.06
N GLU A 22 0.82 -6.14 6.29
CA GLU A 22 0.43 -7.48 6.69
C GLU A 22 1.50 -8.09 7.61
N MET A 23 1.02 -8.63 8.72
CA MET A 23 1.87 -9.18 9.76
C MET A 23 1.30 -10.48 10.28
N ASN A 24 2.19 -11.34 10.73
CA ASN A 24 1.86 -12.54 11.49
C ASN A 24 2.55 -12.53 12.86
N ASN A 25 2.28 -13.56 13.66
CA ASN A 25 2.90 -13.76 14.97
C ASN A 25 2.56 -12.67 16.01
N ILE A 26 1.50 -11.90 15.77
CA ILE A 26 0.96 -10.93 16.71
C ILE A 26 -0.57 -10.92 16.61
N ASP A 27 -1.23 -10.90 17.76
CA ASP A 27 -2.68 -10.71 17.84
C ASP A 27 -3.07 -9.25 17.63
N ARG A 28 -4.21 -9.03 16.99
CA ARG A 28 -4.73 -7.69 16.64
C ARG A 28 -4.94 -6.79 17.85
N SER A 29 -5.42 -7.36 18.97
CA SER A 29 -5.64 -6.60 20.20
C SER A 29 -4.31 -6.17 20.81
N ARG A 30 -3.31 -7.06 20.79
CA ARG A 30 -1.94 -6.76 21.23
C ARG A 30 -1.29 -5.70 20.36
N ALA A 31 -1.45 -5.79 19.04
CA ALA A 31 -0.93 -4.80 18.11
C ALA A 31 -1.55 -3.40 18.33
N ALA A 32 -2.88 -3.35 18.51
CA ALA A 32 -3.59 -2.11 18.82
C ALA A 32 -3.16 -1.50 20.16
N LYS A 33 -2.94 -2.34 21.18
CA LYS A 33 -2.42 -1.92 22.49
C LYS A 33 -1.02 -1.30 22.35
N VAL A 34 -0.10 -1.95 21.65
CA VAL A 34 1.26 -1.43 21.38
C VAL A 34 1.19 -0.06 20.69
N ALA A 35 0.29 0.09 19.72
CA ALA A 35 0.08 1.35 19.03
C ALA A 35 -0.44 2.46 19.98
N ALA A 36 -1.45 2.17 20.78
CA ALA A 36 -2.01 3.11 21.73
C ALA A 36 -0.98 3.57 22.79
N GLU A 37 -0.14 2.65 23.25
CA GLU A 37 0.99 2.95 24.15
C GLU A 37 2.04 3.84 23.45
N PHE A 38 2.37 3.52 22.20
CA PHE A 38 3.30 4.31 21.39
C PHE A 38 2.82 5.74 21.17
N PHE A 39 1.52 5.92 20.87
CA PHE A 39 0.91 7.25 20.70
C PHE A 39 0.72 8.01 22.02
N GLY A 40 0.92 7.36 23.15
CA GLY A 40 0.69 7.94 24.48
C GLY A 40 -0.78 8.19 24.82
N THR A 41 -1.71 7.68 24.03
CA THR A 41 -3.15 7.86 24.25
C THR A 41 -3.73 6.79 25.16
N GLY A 42 -3.12 5.61 25.20
CA GLY A 42 -3.66 4.43 25.86
C GLY A 42 -5.01 3.95 25.32
N ARG A 43 -5.52 4.59 24.26
CA ARG A 43 -6.84 4.32 23.71
C ARG A 43 -6.77 3.27 22.59
N TYR A 44 -7.30 2.09 22.89
CA TYR A 44 -7.54 1.03 21.91
C TYR A 44 -8.82 0.26 22.27
N GLU A 45 -9.53 -0.22 21.26
CA GLU A 45 -10.81 -0.93 21.47
C GLU A 45 -11.12 -1.90 20.34
N ASN A 46 -11.99 -2.87 20.60
CA ASN A 46 -12.53 -3.75 19.58
C ASN A 46 -13.58 -3.01 18.75
N THR A 47 -13.30 -2.83 17.47
CA THR A 47 -14.17 -2.16 16.50
C THR A 47 -14.72 -3.12 15.43
N ALA A 48 -14.66 -4.43 15.67
CA ALA A 48 -15.11 -5.48 14.74
C ALA A 48 -16.57 -5.31 14.28
N HIS A 49 -17.43 -4.73 15.13
CA HIS A 49 -18.82 -4.43 14.80
C HIS A 49 -18.98 -3.43 13.63
N ARG A 50 -17.94 -2.67 13.29
CA ARG A 50 -17.99 -1.65 12.22
C ARG A 50 -17.73 -2.22 10.84
N ASN A 51 -16.96 -3.30 10.70
CA ASN A 51 -16.52 -3.79 9.38
C ASN A 51 -16.46 -5.32 9.22
N GLY A 52 -16.68 -6.09 10.29
CA GLY A 52 -16.71 -7.57 10.23
C GLY A 52 -15.35 -8.25 10.10
N TYR A 53 -14.22 -7.50 10.08
CA TYR A 53 -12.86 -8.06 9.94
C TYR A 53 -12.14 -8.34 11.26
N SER A 54 -12.89 -8.55 12.33
CA SER A 54 -12.35 -8.78 13.68
C SER A 54 -11.33 -7.69 14.08
N THR A 55 -11.66 -6.44 13.78
CA THR A 55 -10.77 -5.28 13.90
C THR A 55 -10.61 -4.82 15.32
N TRP A 56 -9.39 -4.47 15.67
CA TRP A 56 -9.05 -3.64 16.83
C TRP A 56 -8.49 -2.32 16.32
N SER A 57 -8.84 -1.22 16.97
CA SER A 57 -8.37 0.12 16.57
C SER A 57 -7.62 0.78 17.71
N ALA A 58 -6.62 1.57 17.37
CA ALA A 58 -5.94 2.50 18.27
C ALA A 58 -6.04 3.92 17.69
N TRP A 59 -5.96 4.93 18.54
CA TRP A 59 -6.02 6.33 18.13
C TRP A 59 -4.74 7.05 18.48
N ASP A 60 -4.23 7.84 17.53
CA ASP A 60 -3.08 8.69 17.78
C ASP A 60 -3.48 9.99 18.51
N SER A 61 -2.51 10.84 18.81
CA SER A 61 -2.73 12.13 19.51
C SER A 61 -3.56 13.15 18.70
N GLN A 62 -3.70 12.92 17.39
CA GLN A 62 -4.55 13.75 16.53
C GLN A 62 -5.98 13.18 16.40
N GLY A 63 -6.27 12.06 17.08
CA GLY A 63 -7.56 11.38 17.04
C GLY A 63 -7.78 10.55 15.76
N ARG A 64 -6.74 10.31 14.95
CA ARG A 64 -6.83 9.47 13.76
C ARG A 64 -6.83 8.00 14.15
N GLU A 65 -7.68 7.20 13.51
CA GLU A 65 -7.86 5.79 13.77
C GLU A 65 -6.85 4.94 12.99
N TRP A 66 -6.08 4.12 13.70
CA TRP A 66 -5.17 3.10 13.17
C TRP A 66 -5.82 1.74 13.41
N LYS A 67 -6.06 0.97 12.35
CA LYS A 67 -6.79 -0.30 12.43
C LYS A 67 -5.85 -1.47 12.35
N PHE A 68 -6.14 -2.48 13.13
CA PHE A 68 -5.49 -3.78 13.14
C PHE A 68 -6.57 -4.82 12.85
N GLN A 69 -6.61 -5.32 11.64
CA GLN A 69 -7.70 -6.16 11.15
C GLN A 69 -7.20 -7.52 10.70
N LYS A 70 -8.14 -8.47 10.53
CA LYS A 70 -7.85 -9.78 9.98
C LYS A 70 -7.76 -9.66 8.46
N ASP A 71 -6.65 -10.13 7.89
CA ASP A 71 -6.58 -10.43 6.46
C ASP A 71 -6.56 -11.94 6.25
N VAL A 72 -7.45 -12.42 5.37
CA VAL A 72 -7.60 -13.86 5.06
C VAL A 72 -6.46 -14.40 4.19
N SER A 73 -5.75 -13.54 3.47
CA SER A 73 -4.61 -13.90 2.62
C SER A 73 -3.40 -14.38 3.44
N ILE A 74 -3.27 -13.90 4.69
CA ILE A 74 -2.19 -14.30 5.59
C ILE A 74 -2.41 -15.75 6.04
N SER A 75 -1.39 -16.59 5.85
CA SER A 75 -1.45 -18.00 6.28
C SER A 75 -1.20 -18.17 7.77
N GLY A 76 -1.87 -19.13 8.40
CA GLY A 76 -1.68 -19.52 9.80
C GLY A 76 -2.94 -19.33 10.65
N PRO A 77 -2.82 -19.44 11.99
CA PRO A 77 -3.94 -19.28 12.91
C PRO A 77 -4.53 -17.87 12.88
N ASP A 78 -5.84 -17.77 13.02
CA ASP A 78 -6.56 -16.48 12.99
C ASP A 78 -6.08 -15.50 14.06
N SER A 79 -5.60 -16.00 15.20
CA SER A 79 -5.02 -15.19 16.29
C SER A 79 -3.69 -14.54 15.92
N GLU A 80 -3.03 -15.01 14.85
CA GLU A 80 -1.74 -14.50 14.39
C GLU A 80 -1.83 -13.66 13.10
N LYS A 81 -3.03 -13.53 12.52
CA LYS A 81 -3.24 -12.75 11.30
C LYS A 81 -3.56 -11.32 11.68
N CYS A 82 -2.71 -10.40 11.29
CA CYS A 82 -2.87 -8.99 11.60
C CYS A 82 -2.43 -8.13 10.43
N GLU A 83 -3.31 -7.29 9.93
CA GLU A 83 -3.00 -6.24 8.97
C GLU A 83 -3.15 -4.89 9.67
N LEU A 84 -2.08 -4.10 9.67
CA LEU A 84 -2.18 -2.68 10.02
C LEU A 84 -2.70 -1.92 8.82
N VAL A 85 -3.79 -1.17 9.01
CA VAL A 85 -4.30 -0.18 8.04
C VAL A 85 -4.19 1.20 8.66
N THR A 86 -3.37 2.05 8.06
CA THR A 86 -3.15 3.41 8.56
C THR A 86 -4.33 4.34 8.25
N PRO A 87 -4.52 5.43 9.00
CA PRO A 87 -5.31 6.55 8.51
C PRO A 87 -4.64 7.18 7.29
N ILE A 88 -5.28 8.20 6.71
CA ILE A 88 -4.64 9.03 5.68
C ILE A 88 -3.45 9.75 6.32
N LEU A 89 -2.27 9.53 5.77
CA LEU A 89 -0.98 10.08 6.19
C LEU A 89 -0.45 11.07 5.16
N THR A 90 0.58 11.81 5.56
CA THR A 90 1.41 12.64 4.70
C THR A 90 2.88 12.31 4.91
N TYR A 91 3.77 12.95 4.17
CA TYR A 91 5.22 12.76 4.36
C TYR A 91 5.68 13.05 5.80
N ALA A 92 5.03 14.00 6.48
CA ALA A 92 5.36 14.34 7.87
C ALA A 92 5.10 13.20 8.87
N ASP A 93 4.26 12.22 8.51
CA ASP A 93 3.91 11.08 9.35
C ASP A 93 4.87 9.88 9.16
N MET A 94 5.81 9.93 8.21
CA MET A 94 6.64 8.77 7.87
C MET A 94 7.51 8.29 9.01
N GLU A 95 8.10 9.19 9.78
CA GLU A 95 8.89 8.81 10.96
C GLU A 95 8.04 8.10 12.02
N THR A 96 6.83 8.62 12.26
CA THR A 96 5.84 8.03 13.18
C THR A 96 5.45 6.62 12.73
N LEU A 97 5.14 6.44 11.44
CA LEU A 97 4.83 5.13 10.87
C LEU A 97 6.00 4.15 11.04
N GLN A 98 7.21 4.55 10.70
CA GLN A 98 8.39 3.70 10.79
C GLN A 98 8.68 3.27 12.23
N GLU A 99 8.57 4.20 13.20
CA GLU A 99 8.78 3.87 14.60
C GLU A 99 7.66 2.96 15.14
N MET A 100 6.41 3.17 14.74
CA MET A 100 5.32 2.26 15.04
C MET A 100 5.63 0.83 14.58
N ILE A 101 6.06 0.65 13.33
CA ILE A 101 6.44 -0.66 12.78
C ILE A 101 7.58 -1.29 13.58
N ARG A 102 8.60 -0.50 13.99
CA ARG A 102 9.68 -1.00 14.86
C ARG A 102 9.15 -1.50 16.20
N ARG A 103 8.18 -0.79 16.81
CA ARG A 103 7.53 -1.21 18.07
C ARG A 103 6.73 -2.49 17.91
N LEU A 104 5.95 -2.61 16.84
CA LEU A 104 5.22 -3.85 16.53
C LEU A 104 6.18 -5.03 16.33
N ARG A 105 7.27 -4.83 15.56
CA ARG A 105 8.31 -5.85 15.39
C ARG A 105 8.95 -6.26 16.72
N LYS A 106 9.27 -5.31 17.58
CA LYS A 106 9.81 -5.58 18.93
C LYS A 106 8.80 -6.33 19.81
N ALA A 107 7.51 -6.12 19.59
CA ALA A 107 6.43 -6.87 20.26
C ALA A 107 6.20 -8.27 19.70
N GLY A 108 6.94 -8.68 18.65
CA GLY A 108 6.90 -10.01 18.07
C GLY A 108 6.27 -10.12 16.69
N ALA A 109 5.73 -9.02 16.13
CA ALA A 109 5.20 -9.02 14.77
C ALA A 109 6.28 -9.35 13.74
N LYS A 110 5.90 -10.11 12.72
CA LYS A 110 6.73 -10.43 11.56
C LYS A 110 5.92 -10.17 10.30
N SER A 111 6.55 -9.66 9.25
CA SER A 111 5.98 -9.63 7.90
C SER A 111 6.67 -10.72 7.09
N ASP A 112 6.16 -11.94 7.22
CA ASP A 112 6.76 -13.13 6.63
C ASP A 112 6.14 -13.38 5.24
N SER A 113 6.93 -13.18 4.20
CA SER A 113 6.51 -13.36 2.80
C SER A 113 6.06 -14.78 2.50
N THR A 114 6.66 -15.78 3.16
CA THR A 114 6.30 -17.21 2.98
C THR A 114 4.90 -17.51 3.55
N ARG A 115 4.41 -16.67 4.43
CA ARG A 115 3.05 -16.73 5.01
C ARG A 115 2.06 -15.79 4.31
N GLY A 116 2.44 -15.19 3.19
CA GLY A 116 1.60 -14.32 2.38
C GLY A 116 1.66 -12.84 2.76
N CYS A 117 2.42 -12.46 3.78
CA CYS A 117 2.49 -11.06 4.21
C CYS A 117 3.15 -10.16 3.16
N GLY A 118 2.58 -8.99 2.97
CA GLY A 118 3.07 -7.95 2.06
C GLY A 118 2.90 -6.54 2.66
N VAL A 119 3.31 -5.55 1.88
CA VAL A 119 3.11 -4.13 2.18
C VAL A 119 2.45 -3.47 0.99
N HIS A 120 1.34 -2.74 1.22
CA HIS A 120 0.65 -1.95 0.21
C HIS A 120 0.80 -0.47 0.55
N ILE A 121 1.20 0.33 -0.44
CA ILE A 121 1.34 1.77 -0.31
C ILE A 121 0.38 2.43 -1.30
N HIS A 122 -0.62 3.12 -0.79
CA HIS A 122 -1.59 3.86 -1.57
C HIS A 122 -1.16 5.32 -1.65
N ILE A 123 -1.13 5.87 -2.85
CA ILE A 123 -0.86 7.30 -3.07
C ILE A 123 -2.15 7.96 -3.54
N GLY A 124 -2.50 9.08 -2.92
CA GLY A 124 -3.70 9.82 -3.29
C GLY A 124 -3.66 10.29 -4.75
N ALA A 125 -4.69 9.94 -5.52
CA ALA A 125 -4.75 10.24 -6.95
C ALA A 125 -5.12 11.69 -7.29
N LYS A 126 -5.46 12.53 -6.28
CA LYS A 126 -5.85 13.92 -6.50
C LYS A 126 -4.71 14.71 -7.14
N GLY A 127 -5.01 15.34 -8.28
CA GLY A 127 -4.02 16.12 -9.04
C GLY A 127 -3.25 15.33 -10.09
N HIS A 128 -3.38 14.00 -10.13
CA HIS A 128 -2.83 13.21 -11.23
C HIS A 128 -3.66 13.37 -12.51
N THR A 129 -2.96 13.45 -13.63
CA THR A 129 -3.52 13.46 -14.98
C THR A 129 -3.11 12.19 -15.71
N PRO A 130 -3.76 11.81 -16.82
CA PRO A 130 -3.29 10.68 -17.63
C PRO A 130 -1.83 10.79 -18.04
N GLN A 131 -1.34 12.01 -18.28
CA GLN A 131 0.06 12.26 -18.60
C GLN A 131 0.98 11.98 -17.41
N THR A 132 0.64 12.44 -16.20
CA THR A 132 1.46 12.19 -15.01
C THR A 132 1.49 10.71 -14.65
N LEU A 133 0.36 9.99 -14.78
CA LEU A 133 0.31 8.55 -14.57
C LEU A 133 1.09 7.78 -15.64
N ARG A 134 1.06 8.23 -16.92
CA ARG A 134 1.93 7.67 -17.95
C ARG A 134 3.41 7.83 -17.60
N ASN A 135 3.80 9.01 -17.14
CA ASN A 135 5.18 9.27 -16.73
C ASN A 135 5.56 8.38 -15.53
N LEU A 136 4.66 8.24 -14.53
CA LEU A 136 4.86 7.35 -13.39
C LEU A 136 5.06 5.89 -13.84
N ALA A 137 4.21 5.38 -14.73
CA ALA A 137 4.35 4.01 -15.24
C ALA A 137 5.70 3.77 -15.93
N ASN A 138 6.17 4.74 -16.72
CA ASN A 138 7.49 4.64 -17.38
C ASN A 138 8.65 4.73 -16.38
N ILE A 139 8.55 5.59 -15.37
CA ILE A 139 9.56 5.70 -14.31
C ILE A 139 9.62 4.39 -13.52
N MET A 140 8.46 3.86 -13.09
CA MET A 140 8.41 2.58 -12.38
C MET A 140 9.01 1.46 -13.22
N ALA A 141 8.58 1.30 -14.47
CA ALA A 141 9.10 0.25 -15.35
C ALA A 141 10.64 0.29 -15.52
N SER A 142 11.24 1.48 -15.48
CA SER A 142 12.70 1.62 -15.56
C SER A 142 13.44 1.35 -14.25
N HIS A 143 12.73 1.27 -13.12
CA HIS A 143 13.33 1.12 -11.79
C HIS A 143 12.86 -0.15 -11.03
N GLU A 144 11.91 -0.92 -11.56
CA GLU A 144 11.34 -2.08 -10.86
C GLU A 144 12.38 -3.13 -10.49
N SER A 145 13.35 -3.40 -11.36
CA SER A 145 14.43 -4.34 -11.05
C SER A 145 15.31 -3.87 -9.90
N LEU A 146 15.64 -2.57 -9.89
CA LEU A 146 16.41 -1.96 -8.80
C LEU A 146 15.63 -1.99 -7.48
N LEU A 147 14.32 -1.71 -7.52
CA LEU A 147 13.45 -1.77 -6.36
C LEU A 147 13.33 -3.21 -5.83
N ALA A 148 13.15 -4.19 -6.72
CA ALA A 148 13.09 -5.60 -6.34
C ALA A 148 14.38 -6.05 -5.65
N GLU A 149 15.54 -5.67 -6.16
CA GLU A 149 16.84 -5.96 -5.54
C GLU A 149 17.00 -5.23 -4.20
N ALA A 150 16.72 -3.93 -4.15
CA ALA A 150 16.87 -3.12 -2.94
C ALA A 150 15.94 -3.55 -1.79
N LEU A 151 14.78 -4.12 -2.11
CA LEU A 151 13.79 -4.63 -1.15
C LEU A 151 13.93 -6.13 -0.87
N ASP A 152 14.91 -6.80 -1.49
CA ASP A 152 15.15 -8.24 -1.38
C ASP A 152 13.86 -9.07 -1.66
N LEU A 153 13.16 -8.71 -2.75
CA LEU A 153 11.91 -9.38 -3.13
C LEU A 153 12.22 -10.75 -3.73
N ASP A 154 11.62 -11.80 -3.18
CA ASP A 154 11.77 -13.13 -3.73
C ASP A 154 11.05 -13.32 -5.08
N HIS A 155 11.54 -14.25 -5.91
CA HIS A 155 11.00 -14.51 -7.25
C HIS A 155 9.53 -14.96 -7.25
N TYR A 156 9.09 -15.67 -6.22
CA TYR A 156 7.70 -16.12 -6.11
C TYR A 156 6.77 -14.92 -5.93
N ARG A 157 7.17 -13.93 -5.10
CA ARG A 157 6.40 -12.70 -4.89
C ARG A 157 6.35 -11.87 -6.18
N ILE A 158 7.49 -11.68 -6.85
CA ILE A 158 7.57 -10.93 -8.11
C ILE A 158 6.69 -11.56 -9.18
N SER A 159 6.67 -12.89 -9.30
CA SER A 159 5.87 -13.56 -10.33
C SER A 159 4.36 -13.55 -10.06
N ARG A 160 3.94 -13.41 -8.80
CA ARG A 160 2.54 -13.62 -8.42
C ARG A 160 1.83 -12.36 -7.89
N TYR A 161 2.45 -11.60 -6.99
CA TYR A 161 1.79 -10.54 -6.23
C TYR A 161 2.29 -9.14 -6.55
N CYS A 162 3.52 -8.99 -7.02
CA CYS A 162 4.13 -7.71 -7.37
C CYS A 162 4.84 -7.81 -8.72
N ARG A 163 4.07 -8.25 -9.73
CA ARG A 163 4.59 -8.36 -11.11
C ARG A 163 5.09 -7.01 -11.61
N THR A 164 6.09 -7.03 -12.43
CA THR A 164 6.56 -5.84 -13.14
C THR A 164 5.50 -5.32 -14.13
N VAL A 165 5.61 -4.08 -14.52
CA VAL A 165 4.72 -3.46 -15.52
C VAL A 165 4.75 -4.26 -16.82
N ASP A 166 3.57 -4.60 -17.37
CA ASP A 166 3.45 -5.34 -18.64
C ASP A 166 4.01 -4.48 -19.79
N PRO A 167 4.99 -4.98 -20.56
CA PRO A 167 5.55 -4.25 -21.71
C PRO A 167 4.49 -3.86 -22.75
N ARG A 168 3.44 -4.69 -22.95
CA ARG A 168 2.35 -4.37 -23.86
C ARG A 168 1.50 -3.21 -23.36
N PHE A 169 1.31 -3.11 -22.05
CA PHE A 169 0.66 -1.95 -21.46
C PHE A 169 1.49 -0.67 -21.73
N LEU A 170 2.79 -0.69 -21.48
CA LEU A 170 3.67 0.47 -21.74
C LEU A 170 3.67 0.87 -23.20
N GLU A 171 3.74 -0.10 -24.11
CA GLU A 171 3.67 0.16 -25.54
C GLU A 171 2.38 0.89 -25.93
N GLN A 172 1.22 0.35 -25.49
CA GLN A 172 -0.08 0.96 -25.76
C GLN A 172 -0.22 2.34 -25.13
N LEU A 173 0.23 2.49 -23.89
CA LEU A 173 0.20 3.74 -23.14
C LEU A 173 1.02 4.83 -23.84
N ASN A 174 2.22 4.49 -24.31
CA ASN A 174 3.13 5.44 -24.97
C ASN A 174 2.72 5.75 -26.42
N ARG A 175 2.12 4.79 -27.11
CA ARG A 175 1.62 4.98 -28.48
C ARG A 175 0.34 5.83 -28.49
N ARG A 176 -0.63 5.49 -27.62
CA ARG A 176 -1.96 6.12 -27.63
C ARG A 176 -1.99 7.46 -26.91
N LYS A 177 -1.11 7.66 -25.90
CA LYS A 177 -1.01 8.90 -25.10
C LYS A 177 -2.38 9.39 -24.61
N PRO A 178 -3.07 8.60 -23.79
CA PRO A 178 -4.44 8.91 -23.37
C PRO A 178 -4.53 10.31 -22.76
N THR A 179 -5.61 11.02 -23.06
CA THR A 179 -5.89 12.37 -22.54
C THR A 179 -6.98 12.37 -21.48
N THR A 180 -7.71 11.24 -21.32
CA THR A 180 -8.71 11.06 -20.28
C THR A 180 -8.34 9.91 -19.35
N MET A 181 -8.80 9.97 -18.09
CA MET A 181 -8.62 8.86 -17.14
C MET A 181 -9.35 7.60 -17.61
N ALA A 182 -10.47 7.77 -18.32
CA ALA A 182 -11.21 6.66 -18.89
C ALA A 182 -10.40 5.88 -19.93
N ASP A 183 -9.73 6.59 -20.85
CA ASP A 183 -8.88 5.95 -21.86
C ASP A 183 -7.66 5.28 -21.26
N LEU A 184 -7.08 5.88 -20.20
CA LEU A 184 -5.96 5.28 -19.48
C LEU A 184 -6.40 3.98 -18.80
N ALA A 185 -7.54 3.98 -18.11
CA ALA A 185 -8.10 2.80 -17.48
C ALA A 185 -8.40 1.70 -18.52
N ASP A 186 -8.93 2.05 -19.70
CA ASP A 186 -9.15 1.09 -20.77
C ASP A 186 -7.85 0.44 -21.25
N ILE A 187 -6.76 1.21 -21.37
CA ILE A 187 -5.45 0.67 -21.74
C ILE A 187 -4.94 -0.26 -20.66
N TRP A 188 -5.05 0.13 -19.37
CA TRP A 188 -4.62 -0.68 -18.24
C TRP A 188 -5.34 -2.03 -18.21
N TYR A 189 -6.66 -2.04 -18.16
CA TYR A 189 -7.43 -3.27 -18.01
C TYR A 189 -7.40 -4.17 -19.25
N ARG A 190 -7.40 -3.61 -20.47
CA ARG A 190 -7.29 -4.43 -21.69
C ARG A 190 -5.94 -5.11 -21.85
N SER A 191 -4.86 -4.47 -21.43
CA SER A 191 -3.52 -5.07 -21.47
C SER A 191 -3.42 -6.27 -20.53
N GLN A 192 -4.21 -6.31 -19.45
CA GLN A 192 -4.28 -7.41 -18.50
C GLN A 192 -5.13 -8.60 -18.98
N GLY A 193 -5.72 -8.53 -20.17
CA GLY A 193 -6.56 -9.60 -20.71
C GLY A 193 -7.92 -9.76 -20.02
N THR A 194 -8.34 -8.78 -19.23
CA THR A 194 -9.59 -8.84 -18.47
C THR A 194 -10.65 -7.93 -19.09
N ASN A 195 -11.77 -8.50 -19.53
CA ASN A 195 -12.95 -7.72 -19.95
C ASN A 195 -13.74 -7.14 -18.78
N TYR A 196 -13.40 -7.49 -17.53
CA TYR A 196 -14.15 -7.17 -16.30
C TYR A 196 -13.52 -6.07 -15.46
N GLY A 197 -12.41 -5.47 -15.89
CA GLY A 197 -11.52 -4.70 -15.03
C GLY A 197 -12.12 -3.47 -14.37
N ARG A 198 -12.96 -2.72 -15.05
CA ARG A 198 -13.46 -1.42 -14.53
C ARG A 198 -14.46 -1.52 -13.38
N SER A 199 -15.23 -2.59 -13.33
CA SER A 199 -16.31 -2.78 -12.33
C SER A 199 -15.93 -3.77 -11.22
N HIS A 200 -14.82 -4.48 -11.36
CA HIS A 200 -14.41 -5.54 -10.44
C HIS A 200 -12.96 -5.31 -10.00
N HIS A 201 -12.77 -4.62 -8.88
CA HIS A 201 -11.45 -4.29 -8.32
C HIS A 201 -10.68 -5.51 -7.78
N TYR A 202 -11.28 -6.70 -7.72
CA TYR A 202 -10.68 -7.94 -7.21
C TYR A 202 -10.21 -8.89 -8.33
N ASN A 203 -9.61 -8.35 -9.38
CA ASN A 203 -9.01 -9.16 -10.45
C ASN A 203 -7.48 -9.13 -10.41
N ASP A 204 -6.83 -9.93 -11.24
CA ASP A 204 -5.38 -10.09 -11.27
C ASP A 204 -4.61 -8.83 -11.68
N SER A 205 -5.27 -7.78 -12.18
CA SER A 205 -4.64 -6.51 -12.52
C SER A 205 -4.05 -5.79 -11.30
N ARG A 206 -4.54 -6.11 -10.10
CA ARG A 206 -4.04 -5.55 -8.84
C ARG A 206 -2.67 -6.10 -8.42
N TYR A 207 -2.23 -7.22 -9.00
CA TYR A 207 -0.99 -7.90 -8.58
C TYR A 207 0.23 -7.41 -9.36
N HIS A 208 0.46 -6.12 -9.36
CA HIS A 208 1.64 -5.48 -9.91
C HIS A 208 2.37 -4.66 -8.83
N MET A 209 3.68 -4.44 -9.03
CA MET A 209 4.46 -3.56 -8.18
C MET A 209 3.90 -2.12 -8.22
N LEU A 210 3.53 -1.65 -9.41
CA LEU A 210 2.71 -0.46 -9.61
C LEU A 210 1.30 -0.89 -10.04
N ASN A 211 0.29 -0.53 -9.27
CA ASN A 211 -1.12 -0.71 -9.59
C ASN A 211 -1.77 0.67 -9.88
N LEU A 212 -2.47 0.79 -11.01
CA LEU A 212 -3.09 2.05 -11.46
C LEU A 212 -4.62 2.00 -11.39
#